data_2cbeeb45a85a65e9f691285d1265b306
#
_entry.id   2cbeeb45a85a65e9f691285d1265b306
#
_cell.length_a   1.000
_cell.length_b   1.000
_cell.length_c   1.000
_cell.angle_alpha   90.00
_cell.angle_beta   90.00
_cell.angle_gamma   90.00
#
_symmetry.space_group_name_H-M   'P 1'
#
loop_
_entity.id
_entity.type
_entity.pdbx_description
1 polymer ?
#
loop_
_entity_poly.entity_id
_entity_poly.type
_entity_poly.pdbx_seq_one_letter_code
_entity_poly.pdbx_strand_id
1 'polypeptide(L)'
;MLREQLNGIQHVGIPTNDIETTVEFYRRLGFEVALQTVNEEANEKVSFLKLNNLVIETYENKAAKMESGAIDHVAIDVKDIEKVYELINHAGLNTTRDTIHFLPFWENGV
;
A
#
# COMPACT_ATOMS: atom_id res chain seq x y z
N MET A 1 -19.26 21.51 -13.30
CA MET A 1 -18.94 21.62 -11.85
C MET A 1 -17.72 20.77 -11.53
N LEU A 2 -17.07 21.05 -10.44
CA LEU A 2 -15.82 20.34 -10.09
C LEU A 2 -15.98 18.82 -10.06
N ARG A 3 -17.04 18.33 -9.43
CA ARG A 3 -17.33 16.89 -9.30
C ARG A 3 -17.26 16.13 -10.62
N GLU A 4 -17.71 16.74 -11.70
CA GLU A 4 -17.74 16.12 -13.04
C GLU A 4 -16.34 15.96 -13.63
N GLN A 5 -15.37 16.69 -13.09
CA GLN A 5 -13.98 16.62 -13.54
C GLN A 5 -13.13 15.62 -12.74
N LEU A 6 -13.64 15.12 -11.64
CA LEU A 6 -12.89 14.24 -10.74
C LEU A 6 -13.23 12.77 -11.02
N ASN A 7 -12.22 11.99 -11.35
CA ASN A 7 -12.36 10.56 -11.68
C ASN A 7 -12.21 9.64 -10.48
N GLY A 8 -11.77 10.15 -9.34
CA GLY A 8 -11.48 9.37 -8.16
C GLY A 8 -10.01 9.46 -7.76
N ILE A 9 -9.55 8.46 -7.04
CA ILE A 9 -8.16 8.44 -6.58
C ILE A 9 -7.24 8.01 -7.72
N GLN A 10 -6.10 8.70 -7.87
CA GLN A 10 -5.08 8.32 -8.83
C GLN A 10 -3.99 7.47 -8.17
N HIS A 11 -3.46 7.92 -7.05
CA HIS A 11 -2.47 7.16 -6.30
C HIS A 11 -2.43 7.61 -4.83
N VAL A 12 -1.78 6.79 -4.00
CA VAL A 12 -1.45 7.12 -2.61
C VAL A 12 0.07 7.25 -2.53
N GLY A 13 0.57 8.34 -1.97
CA GLY A 13 2.00 8.56 -1.81
C GLY A 13 2.48 8.10 -0.45
N ILE A 14 3.48 7.23 -0.40
CA ILE A 14 4.05 6.68 0.84
C ILE A 14 5.57 6.81 0.78
N PRO A 15 6.17 7.64 1.63
CA PRO A 15 7.63 7.78 1.65
C PRO A 15 8.32 6.52 2.18
N THR A 16 9.58 6.37 1.81
CA THR A 16 10.38 5.25 2.31
C THR A 16 11.81 5.69 2.60
N ASN A 17 12.47 4.92 3.44
CA ASN A 17 13.89 5.07 3.74
C ASN A 17 14.76 4.12 2.90
N ASP A 18 14.13 3.11 2.28
CA ASP A 18 14.80 2.12 1.44
C ASP A 18 13.81 1.64 0.39
N ILE A 19 13.91 2.16 -0.83
CA ILE A 19 12.94 1.88 -1.88
C ILE A 19 13.00 0.44 -2.36
N GLU A 20 14.16 -0.18 -2.41
CA GLU A 20 14.29 -1.57 -2.83
C GLU A 20 13.50 -2.50 -1.89
N THR A 21 13.65 -2.29 -0.58
CA THR A 21 12.91 -3.08 0.43
C THR A 21 11.41 -2.84 0.33
N THR A 22 10.98 -1.60 0.15
CA THR A 22 9.56 -1.26 0.03
C THR A 22 8.95 -1.86 -1.23
N VAL A 23 9.62 -1.74 -2.37
CA VAL A 23 9.16 -2.32 -3.63
C VAL A 23 9.02 -3.84 -3.51
N GLU A 24 10.01 -4.51 -2.91
CA GLU A 24 9.95 -5.95 -2.74
C GLU A 24 8.79 -6.38 -1.83
N PHE A 25 8.51 -5.62 -0.77
CA PHE A 25 7.35 -5.88 0.09
C PHE A 25 6.05 -5.89 -0.72
N TYR A 26 5.82 -4.85 -1.52
CA TYR A 26 4.60 -4.76 -2.32
C TYR A 26 4.54 -5.81 -3.42
N ARG A 27 5.68 -6.16 -4.03
CA ARG A 27 5.74 -7.26 -5.02
C ARG A 27 5.31 -8.58 -4.40
N ARG A 28 5.69 -8.86 -3.17
CA ARG A 28 5.27 -10.06 -2.46
C ARG A 28 3.76 -10.10 -2.22
N LEU A 29 3.10 -8.95 -2.15
CA LEU A 29 1.64 -8.85 -2.08
C LEU A 29 0.97 -9.02 -3.45
N GLY A 30 1.73 -9.00 -4.53
CA GLY A 30 1.20 -9.13 -5.88
C GLY A 30 1.15 -7.84 -6.68
N PHE A 31 1.70 -6.74 -6.16
CA PHE A 31 1.80 -5.50 -6.92
C PHE A 31 2.83 -5.64 -8.04
N GLU A 32 2.57 -4.95 -9.14
CA GLU A 32 3.50 -4.81 -10.25
C GLU A 32 4.15 -3.44 -10.23
N VAL A 33 5.40 -3.36 -10.65
CA VAL A 33 6.09 -2.08 -10.83
C VAL A 33 5.61 -1.48 -12.14
N ALA A 34 4.81 -0.42 -12.06
CA ALA A 34 4.27 0.27 -13.23
C ALA A 34 5.26 1.29 -13.79
N LEU A 35 6.06 1.91 -12.94
CA LEU A 35 7.05 2.91 -13.34
C LEU A 35 8.14 3.00 -12.27
N GLN A 36 9.39 3.09 -12.72
CA GLN A 36 10.53 3.44 -11.86
C GLN A 36 11.25 4.61 -12.48
N THR A 37 11.55 5.61 -11.67
CA THR A 37 12.22 6.82 -12.14
C THR A 37 12.95 7.52 -10.99
N VAL A 38 13.56 8.64 -11.31
CA VAL A 38 14.20 9.51 -10.31
C VAL A 38 13.58 10.90 -10.45
N ASN A 39 13.13 11.43 -9.33
CA ASN A 39 12.79 12.85 -9.25
C ASN A 39 14.09 13.62 -9.06
N GLU A 40 14.60 14.19 -10.13
CA GLU A 40 15.92 14.82 -10.13
C GLU A 40 15.97 16.09 -9.26
N GLU A 41 14.89 16.86 -9.20
CA GLU A 41 14.83 18.06 -8.37
C GLU A 41 14.98 17.71 -6.88
N ALA A 42 14.30 16.66 -6.41
CA ALA A 42 14.37 16.22 -5.03
C ALA A 42 15.51 15.22 -4.78
N ASN A 43 16.15 14.73 -5.84
CA ASN A 43 17.13 13.64 -5.78
C ASN A 43 16.57 12.41 -5.06
N GLU A 44 15.37 12.00 -5.47
CA GLU A 44 14.67 10.87 -4.87
C GLU A 44 14.35 9.81 -5.92
N LYS A 45 14.62 8.55 -5.58
CA LYS A 45 14.13 7.42 -6.38
C LYS A 45 12.62 7.30 -6.17
N VAL A 46 11.90 7.01 -7.24
CA VAL A 46 10.43 6.90 -7.23
C VAL A 46 10.01 5.62 -7.92
N SER A 47 9.04 4.92 -7.34
CA SER A 47 8.39 3.77 -7.96
C SER A 47 6.89 3.88 -7.83
N PHE A 48 6.18 3.59 -8.91
CA PHE A 48 4.73 3.45 -8.91
C PHE A 48 4.39 1.96 -8.96
N LEU A 49 3.65 1.51 -7.96
CA LEU A 49 3.30 0.11 -7.75
C LEU A 49 1.80 -0.04 -7.92
N LYS A 50 1.38 -1.02 -8.71
CA LYS A 50 -0.02 -1.16 -9.09
C LYS A 50 -0.57 -2.54 -8.76
N LEU A 51 -1.74 -2.56 -8.14
CA LEU A 51 -2.56 -3.75 -7.92
C LEU A 51 -4.00 -3.39 -8.33
N ASN A 52 -4.44 -3.85 -9.50
CA ASN A 52 -5.74 -3.48 -10.06
C ASN A 52 -5.95 -1.96 -10.08
N ASN A 53 -6.91 -1.45 -9.33
CA ASN A 53 -7.20 -0.01 -9.26
C ASN A 53 -6.42 0.73 -8.17
N LEU A 54 -5.59 0.04 -7.40
CA LEU A 54 -4.77 0.65 -6.36
C LEU A 54 -3.39 0.93 -6.91
N VAL A 55 -2.97 2.20 -6.85
CA VAL A 55 -1.64 2.62 -7.23
C VAL A 55 -0.99 3.29 -6.02
N ILE A 56 0.19 2.83 -5.67
CA ILE A 56 1.01 3.42 -4.61
C ILE A 56 2.25 4.01 -5.25
N GLU A 57 2.49 5.29 -4.99
CA GLU A 57 3.77 5.92 -5.29
C GLU A 57 4.64 5.83 -4.04
N THR A 58 5.79 5.18 -4.13
CA THR A 58 6.78 5.22 -3.07
C THR A 58 7.98 6.03 -3.53
N TYR A 59 8.51 6.86 -2.64
CA TYR A 59 9.63 7.73 -2.94
C TYR A 59 10.62 7.75 -1.77
N GLU A 60 11.89 7.62 -2.10
CA GLU A 60 12.94 7.47 -1.10
C GLU A 60 13.44 8.83 -0.64
N ASN A 61 12.73 9.41 0.33
CA ASN A 61 13.14 10.67 0.94
C ASN A 61 14.02 10.49 2.19
N LYS A 62 14.16 9.23 2.66
CA LYS A 62 14.94 8.86 3.85
C LYS A 62 14.50 9.60 5.12
N ALA A 63 13.25 10.04 5.13
CA ALA A 63 12.64 10.77 6.24
C ALA A 63 11.31 10.14 6.66
N ALA A 64 11.06 8.89 6.29
CA ALA A 64 9.85 8.16 6.68
C ALA A 64 9.92 7.85 8.18
N LYS A 65 8.84 8.19 8.90
CA LYS A 65 8.78 8.03 10.36
C LYS A 65 8.49 6.61 10.81
N MET A 66 8.09 5.73 9.90
CA MET A 66 7.77 4.33 10.17
C MET A 66 6.61 4.16 11.16
N GLU A 67 5.67 5.08 11.14
CA GLU A 67 4.47 5.06 11.99
C GLU A 67 3.29 5.67 11.24
N SER A 68 2.08 5.41 11.73
CA SER A 68 0.86 5.98 11.17
C SER A 68 0.84 7.50 11.34
N GLY A 69 0.32 8.19 10.34
CA GLY A 69 0.11 9.63 10.36
C GLY A 69 -1.36 9.99 10.48
N ALA A 70 -1.72 11.16 9.97
CA ALA A 70 -3.13 11.60 9.92
C ALA A 70 -3.99 10.65 9.08
N ILE A 71 -3.43 10.12 7.99
CA ILE A 71 -4.00 8.97 7.30
C ILE A 71 -3.41 7.74 7.98
N ASP A 72 -4.26 7.00 8.66
CA ASP A 72 -3.83 5.92 9.55
C ASP A 72 -3.45 4.65 8.80
N HIS A 73 -4.21 4.28 7.77
CA HIS A 73 -3.99 3.04 7.04
C HIS A 73 -4.60 3.06 5.64
N VAL A 74 -4.21 2.09 4.85
CA VAL A 74 -4.84 1.76 3.57
C VAL A 74 -5.40 0.34 3.71
N ALA A 75 -6.69 0.17 3.40
CA ALA A 75 -7.33 -1.14 3.42
C ALA A 75 -7.42 -1.69 2.00
N ILE A 76 -6.98 -2.92 1.84
CA ILE A 76 -7.05 -3.62 0.56
C ILE A 76 -8.23 -4.59 0.62
N ASP A 77 -9.15 -4.47 -0.33
CA ASP A 77 -10.27 -5.40 -0.46
C ASP A 77 -9.79 -6.77 -0.95
N VAL A 78 -10.32 -7.83 -0.33
CA VAL A 78 -9.95 -9.20 -0.68
C VAL A 78 -11.21 -10.04 -0.90
N LYS A 79 -11.10 -11.08 -1.71
CA LYS A 79 -12.22 -11.97 -2.03
C LYS A 79 -12.56 -12.91 -0.89
N ASP A 80 -11.56 -13.42 -0.20
CA ASP A 80 -11.69 -14.43 0.84
C ASP A 80 -10.69 -14.11 1.94
N ILE A 81 -11.18 -13.48 3.00
CA ILE A 81 -10.30 -13.01 4.07
C ILE A 81 -9.62 -14.14 4.83
N GLU A 82 -10.29 -15.28 5.01
CA GLU A 82 -9.70 -16.42 5.69
C GLU A 82 -8.53 -16.99 4.88
N LYS A 83 -8.71 -17.09 3.56
CA LYS A 83 -7.66 -17.54 2.67
C LYS A 83 -6.47 -16.59 2.65
N VAL A 84 -6.74 -15.30 2.57
CA VAL A 84 -5.68 -14.27 2.59
C VAL A 84 -4.96 -14.27 3.92
N TYR A 85 -5.69 -14.40 5.02
CA TYR A 85 -5.09 -14.50 6.36
C TYR A 85 -4.07 -15.66 6.43
N GLU A 86 -4.45 -16.83 5.92
CA GLU A 86 -3.53 -17.98 5.87
C GLU A 86 -2.29 -17.68 5.01
N LEU A 87 -2.50 -17.09 3.83
CA LEU A 87 -1.41 -16.79 2.89
C LEU A 87 -0.42 -15.78 3.47
N ILE A 88 -0.90 -14.71 4.09
CA ILE A 88 -0.02 -13.68 4.65
C ILE A 88 0.74 -14.20 5.88
N ASN A 89 0.11 -15.04 6.69
CA ASN A 89 0.79 -15.65 7.82
C ASN A 89 1.89 -16.61 7.35
N HIS A 90 1.59 -17.45 6.37
CA HIS A 90 2.55 -18.39 5.81
C HIS A 90 3.74 -17.66 5.18
N ALA A 91 3.48 -16.52 4.53
CA ALA A 91 4.53 -15.71 3.90
C ALA A 91 5.30 -14.81 4.89
N GLY A 92 4.91 -14.78 6.16
CA GLY A 92 5.54 -13.92 7.17
C GLY A 92 5.22 -12.44 7.02
N LEU A 93 4.09 -12.12 6.39
CA LEU A 93 3.67 -10.73 6.14
C LEU A 93 2.78 -10.15 7.24
N ASN A 94 2.26 -10.99 8.14
CA ASN A 94 1.46 -10.54 9.29
C ASN A 94 2.40 -10.19 10.45
N THR A 95 2.99 -9.01 10.41
CA THR A 95 3.98 -8.59 11.40
C THR A 95 3.37 -8.21 12.75
N THR A 96 2.10 -7.81 12.76
CA THR A 96 1.38 -7.45 13.98
C THR A 96 0.85 -8.68 14.72
N ARG A 97 0.76 -9.81 14.01
CA ARG A 97 0.17 -11.07 14.50
C ARG A 97 -1.31 -10.92 14.89
N ASP A 98 -1.98 -9.95 14.30
CA ASP A 98 -3.42 -9.79 14.48
C ASP A 98 -4.18 -10.97 13.86
N THR A 99 -5.37 -11.20 14.38
CA THR A 99 -6.32 -12.18 13.86
C THR A 99 -7.41 -11.46 13.06
N ILE A 100 -8.24 -12.24 12.37
CA ILE A 100 -9.40 -11.68 11.67
C ILE A 100 -10.39 -11.17 12.69
N HIS A 101 -10.84 -9.92 12.53
CA HIS A 101 -11.88 -9.32 13.37
C HIS A 101 -13.11 -9.05 12.52
N PHE A 102 -14.28 -9.48 13.01
CA PHE A 102 -15.54 -9.13 12.40
C PHE A 102 -16.02 -7.80 12.97
N LEU A 103 -16.34 -6.86 12.09
CA LEU A 103 -16.82 -5.53 12.46
C LEU A 103 -18.33 -5.46 12.23
N PRO A 104 -19.17 -5.53 13.28
CA PRO A 104 -20.63 -5.54 13.10
C PRO A 104 -21.17 -4.31 12.38
N PHE A 105 -20.56 -3.14 12.63
CA PHE A 105 -20.97 -1.89 12.00
C PHE A 105 -20.61 -1.83 10.51
N TRP A 106 -19.71 -2.68 10.06
CA TRP A 106 -19.27 -2.78 8.67
C TRP A 106 -19.79 -4.06 7.99
N GLU A 107 -20.29 -4.99 8.79
CA GLU A 107 -20.75 -6.33 8.35
C GLU A 107 -19.68 -7.09 7.57
N ASN A 108 -18.43 -6.93 7.96
CA ASN A 108 -17.31 -7.51 7.22
C ASN A 108 -16.17 -7.87 8.18
N GLY A 109 -15.29 -8.78 7.73
CA GLY A 109 -14.09 -9.14 8.45
C GLY A 109 -12.89 -8.27 8.03
N VAL A 110 -12.00 -8.03 8.96
CA VAL A 110 -10.74 -7.32 8.70
C VAL A 110 -9.58 -8.07 9.36
#